data_9194c8e42a0920d737a624442ae12f28
#
_entry.id   9194c8e42a0920d737a624442ae12f28
#
_cell.length_a   1.000
_cell.length_b   1.000
_cell.length_c   1.000
_cell.angle_alpha   90.00
_cell.angle_beta   90.00
_cell.angle_gamma   90.00
#
_symmetry.space_group_name_H-M   'P 1'
#
loop_
_entity.id
_entity.type
_entity.pdbx_description
1 polymer ?
#
loop_
_entity_poly.entity_id
_entity_poly.type
_entity_poly.pdbx_seq_one_letter_code
_entity_poly.pdbx_strand_id
1 'polypeptide(L)'
;NTFIGYRAGYENEDSDYNSFIGHNAGRNNNGGSYNNFIGSYAGYGNTTGQYNNIIGHWAGYNADTGHHNNIIGYYAGVKNTGGYNVFIGSWAGHDNTTGSGNVFLGYGAGANETGSNKLYISNSDTSTPLIYGDFSAGTVVINGKITLQSSREVKDEIESLTAKEALEALEGLRPVTFVYKADRTERHAGFIAEDVPELVATKDRKGVNPMDIVTVLAKVVQEQQGRIREQQGLIKEQRKTAEEQQGLIQRLAREQENMVRQQREIVSAHEEKIARLEKLLASKGN
;
A
#
# COMPACT_ATOMS: atom_id res chain seq x y z
N ASN A 1 28.98 -25.74 33.99
CA ASN A 1 29.78 -25.16 32.89
C ASN A 1 30.42 -26.27 32.04
N THR A 2 30.51 -26.06 30.73
CA THR A 2 31.19 -26.92 29.76
C THR A 2 32.15 -26.09 28.92
N PHE A 3 33.45 -26.34 29.01
CA PHE A 3 34.47 -25.59 28.25
C PHE A 3 35.28 -26.56 27.39
N ILE A 4 35.30 -26.31 26.06
CA ILE A 4 36.03 -27.11 25.08
C ILE A 4 36.86 -26.18 24.19
N GLY A 5 38.17 -26.20 24.32
CA GLY A 5 39.08 -25.40 23.52
C GLY A 5 40.15 -24.70 24.35
N TYR A 6 41.21 -24.22 23.64
CA TYR A 6 42.27 -23.49 24.30
C TYR A 6 41.76 -22.19 24.93
N ARG A 7 41.92 -22.03 26.25
CA ARG A 7 41.44 -20.91 27.07
C ARG A 7 39.93 -20.59 26.92
N ALA A 8 39.11 -21.61 26.60
CA ALA A 8 37.67 -21.46 26.70
C ALA A 8 37.27 -21.25 28.18
N GLY A 9 36.55 -20.13 28.46
CA GLY A 9 36.16 -19.79 29.84
C GLY A 9 37.32 -19.53 30.79
N TYR A 10 38.46 -19.04 30.33
CA TYR A 10 39.69 -18.93 31.12
C TYR A 10 39.51 -18.12 32.42
N GLU A 11 38.75 -17.04 32.40
CA GLU A 11 38.45 -16.15 33.55
C GLU A 11 37.04 -16.43 34.15
N ASN A 12 36.45 -17.60 33.88
CA ASN A 12 35.11 -17.93 34.38
C ASN A 12 35.19 -18.42 35.83
N GLU A 13 35.17 -17.51 36.79
CA GLU A 13 35.29 -17.86 38.22
C GLU A 13 33.91 -17.90 38.90
N ASP A 14 33.10 -16.84 38.84
CA ASP A 14 31.87 -16.68 39.61
C ASP A 14 30.60 -16.80 38.72
N SER A 15 30.59 -17.75 37.77
CA SER A 15 29.47 -17.88 36.83
C SER A 15 29.17 -19.32 36.45
N ASP A 16 27.88 -19.62 36.26
CA ASP A 16 27.38 -20.97 36.09
C ASP A 16 26.56 -21.13 34.79
N TYR A 17 26.30 -22.36 34.43
CA TYR A 17 25.47 -22.75 33.30
C TYR A 17 25.98 -22.24 31.96
N ASN A 18 27.29 -22.11 31.81
CA ASN A 18 27.93 -21.66 30.57
C ASN A 18 28.38 -22.84 29.70
N SER A 19 28.26 -22.71 28.39
CA SER A 19 28.81 -23.66 27.41
C SER A 19 29.69 -22.90 26.40
N PHE A 20 31.02 -23.04 26.53
CA PHE A 20 32.00 -22.37 25.67
C PHE A 20 32.79 -23.39 24.86
N ILE A 21 32.66 -23.32 23.53
CA ILE A 21 33.31 -24.26 22.61
C ILE A 21 34.09 -23.45 21.55
N GLY A 22 35.39 -23.51 21.61
CA GLY A 22 36.29 -22.85 20.68
C GLY A 22 37.51 -22.22 21.34
N HIS A 23 38.50 -21.86 20.52
CA HIS A 23 39.70 -21.15 20.98
C HIS A 23 39.30 -19.78 21.55
N ASN A 24 39.62 -19.50 22.81
CA ASN A 24 39.25 -18.27 23.54
C ASN A 24 37.73 -17.94 23.57
N ALA A 25 36.85 -18.91 23.39
CA ALA A 25 35.41 -18.69 23.55
C ALA A 25 35.11 -18.31 25.01
N GLY A 26 34.40 -17.20 25.23
CA GLY A 26 34.05 -16.70 26.56
C GLY A 26 35.24 -16.48 27.50
N ARG A 27 36.42 -16.16 26.97
CA ARG A 27 37.68 -16.14 27.75
C ARG A 27 37.60 -15.26 28.98
N ASN A 28 37.00 -14.06 28.87
CA ASN A 28 36.96 -13.06 29.94
C ASN A 28 35.61 -13.09 30.72
N ASN A 29 34.83 -14.18 30.59
CA ASN A 29 33.52 -14.29 31.26
C ASN A 29 33.74 -14.56 32.76
N ASN A 30 33.63 -13.52 33.57
CA ASN A 30 33.83 -13.66 35.02
C ASN A 30 32.51 -13.77 35.79
N GLY A 31 31.48 -12.93 35.48
CA GLY A 31 30.21 -12.93 36.20
C GLY A 31 28.99 -13.30 35.33
N GLY A 32 29.16 -13.62 34.03
CA GLY A 32 28.09 -13.95 33.11
C GLY A 32 27.65 -15.41 33.18
N SER A 33 26.38 -15.67 33.47
CA SER A 33 25.80 -17.01 33.54
C SER A 33 24.82 -17.27 32.38
N TYR A 34 24.53 -18.56 32.14
CA TYR A 34 23.59 -19.01 31.11
C TYR A 34 23.98 -18.60 29.68
N ASN A 35 25.30 -18.54 29.40
CA ASN A 35 25.78 -18.18 28.06
C ASN A 35 26.18 -19.42 27.26
N ASN A 36 25.90 -19.41 25.96
CA ASN A 36 26.35 -20.39 25.00
C ASN A 36 27.20 -19.71 23.93
N PHE A 37 28.53 -19.88 24.00
CA PHE A 37 29.51 -19.30 23.08
C PHE A 37 30.19 -20.39 22.26
N ILE A 38 29.94 -20.42 20.96
CA ILE A 38 30.48 -21.44 20.06
C ILE A 38 31.23 -20.76 18.90
N GLY A 39 32.51 -20.96 18.84
CA GLY A 39 33.39 -20.41 17.82
C GLY A 39 34.65 -19.80 18.38
N SER A 40 35.69 -19.67 17.56
CA SER A 40 36.92 -19.02 17.98
C SER A 40 36.66 -17.55 18.30
N TYR A 41 37.01 -17.12 19.49
CA TYR A 41 36.75 -15.79 20.05
C TYR A 41 35.25 -15.38 20.16
N ALA A 42 34.33 -16.32 20.11
CA ALA A 42 32.92 -16.04 20.38
C ALA A 42 32.75 -15.54 21.83
N GLY A 43 32.09 -14.37 21.99
CA GLY A 43 31.87 -13.79 23.32
C GLY A 43 33.16 -13.51 24.11
N TYR A 44 34.28 -13.29 23.46
CA TYR A 44 35.61 -13.19 24.11
C TYR A 44 35.62 -12.15 25.23
N GLY A 45 35.10 -10.97 25.02
CA GLY A 45 35.08 -9.84 25.97
C GLY A 45 33.87 -9.82 26.90
N ASN A 46 33.02 -10.85 26.89
CA ASN A 46 31.88 -10.86 27.80
C ASN A 46 32.39 -10.97 29.24
N THR A 47 32.04 -10.00 30.08
CA THR A 47 32.40 -10.02 31.50
C THR A 47 31.22 -10.43 32.39
N THR A 48 30.10 -9.76 32.28
CA THR A 48 28.90 -9.94 33.11
C THR A 48 27.60 -10.25 32.34
N GLY A 49 27.65 -10.23 31.01
CA GLY A 49 26.51 -10.52 30.16
C GLY A 49 25.94 -11.90 30.37
N GLN A 50 24.62 -12.02 30.46
CA GLN A 50 23.91 -13.27 30.76
C GLN A 50 22.89 -13.62 29.68
N TYR A 51 22.55 -14.91 29.60
CA TYR A 51 21.54 -15.43 28.69
C TYR A 51 21.85 -15.13 27.20
N ASN A 52 23.14 -15.10 26.85
CA ASN A 52 23.54 -14.84 25.46
C ASN A 52 23.82 -16.17 24.72
N ASN A 53 23.33 -16.24 23.47
CA ASN A 53 23.69 -17.30 22.54
C ASN A 53 24.53 -16.67 21.42
N ILE A 54 25.84 -16.88 21.45
CA ILE A 54 26.79 -16.27 20.53
C ILE A 54 27.51 -17.36 19.73
N ILE A 55 27.26 -17.44 18.44
CA ILE A 55 27.79 -18.51 17.58
C ILE A 55 28.48 -17.93 16.36
N GLY A 56 29.76 -18.18 16.20
CA GLY A 56 30.55 -17.76 15.05
C GLY A 56 31.94 -17.27 15.46
N HIS A 57 32.85 -17.26 14.49
CA HIS A 57 34.18 -16.72 14.69
C HIS A 57 34.08 -15.19 14.88
N TRP A 58 34.60 -14.67 15.99
CA TRP A 58 34.54 -13.27 16.43
C TRP A 58 33.10 -12.73 16.64
N ALA A 59 32.10 -13.61 16.71
CA ALA A 59 30.74 -13.15 17.06
C ALA A 59 30.76 -12.58 18.48
N GLY A 60 30.13 -11.42 18.71
CA GLY A 60 30.08 -10.77 20.00
C GLY A 60 31.45 -10.57 20.68
N TYR A 61 32.50 -10.32 19.92
CA TYR A 61 33.86 -10.29 20.45
C TYR A 61 34.06 -9.33 21.64
N ASN A 62 33.47 -8.11 21.54
CA ASN A 62 33.48 -7.09 22.60
C ASN A 62 32.09 -6.93 23.27
N ALA A 63 31.27 -7.96 23.27
CA ALA A 63 29.96 -7.96 23.91
C ALA A 63 30.08 -8.07 25.44
N ASP A 64 30.53 -7.02 26.09
CA ASP A 64 30.98 -7.00 27.49
C ASP A 64 29.84 -7.27 28.48
N THR A 65 28.75 -6.50 28.42
CA THR A 65 27.67 -6.49 29.42
C THR A 65 26.28 -6.79 28.88
N GLY A 66 26.15 -7.03 27.57
CA GLY A 66 24.85 -7.28 26.93
C GLY A 66 24.18 -8.56 27.43
N HIS A 67 22.87 -8.51 27.65
CA HIS A 67 22.08 -9.66 28.10
C HIS A 67 21.03 -10.07 27.06
N HIS A 68 20.65 -11.34 27.08
CA HIS A 68 19.56 -11.88 26.24
C HIS A 68 19.77 -11.67 24.72
N ASN A 69 21.01 -11.74 24.26
CA ASN A 69 21.31 -11.60 22.83
C ASN A 69 21.39 -12.97 22.14
N ASN A 70 20.90 -13.03 20.91
CA ASN A 70 21.10 -14.13 19.99
C ASN A 70 21.91 -13.65 18.78
N ILE A 71 23.21 -13.91 18.79
CA ILE A 71 24.18 -13.38 17.80
C ILE A 71 24.81 -14.56 17.06
N ILE A 72 24.51 -14.72 15.79
CA ILE A 72 24.95 -15.87 14.98
C ILE A 72 25.55 -15.38 13.66
N GLY A 73 26.83 -15.61 13.47
CA GLY A 73 27.54 -15.29 12.24
C GLY A 73 28.97 -14.83 12.44
N TYR A 74 29.76 -14.86 11.38
CA TYR A 74 31.12 -14.33 11.36
C TYR A 74 31.09 -12.81 11.59
N TYR A 75 31.78 -12.31 12.62
CA TYR A 75 31.80 -10.89 13.01
C TYR A 75 30.39 -10.30 13.32
N ALA A 76 29.40 -11.11 13.60
CA ALA A 76 28.10 -10.58 14.02
C ALA A 76 28.20 -9.93 15.42
N GLY A 77 27.60 -8.75 15.59
CA GLY A 77 27.49 -8.06 16.86
C GLY A 77 28.82 -7.80 17.59
N VAL A 78 29.91 -7.61 16.86
CA VAL A 78 31.30 -7.54 17.45
C VAL A 78 31.38 -6.52 18.56
N LYS A 79 30.71 -5.38 18.47
CA LYS A 79 30.77 -4.26 19.43
C LYS A 79 29.55 -4.15 20.31
N ASN A 80 28.64 -5.13 20.28
CA ASN A 80 27.33 -5.02 20.92
C ASN A 80 27.44 -5.16 22.45
N THR A 81 27.13 -4.10 23.17
CA THR A 81 26.95 -4.09 24.63
C THR A 81 25.46 -3.95 25.03
N GLY A 82 24.57 -3.76 24.08
CA GLY A 82 23.12 -3.73 24.28
C GLY A 82 22.52 -5.10 24.51
N GLY A 83 21.26 -5.14 24.96
CA GLY A 83 20.55 -6.39 25.25
C GLY A 83 19.36 -6.65 24.32
N TYR A 84 18.84 -7.89 24.40
CA TYR A 84 17.63 -8.31 23.68
C TYR A 84 17.75 -8.21 22.14
N ASN A 85 18.96 -8.36 21.59
CA ASN A 85 19.19 -8.30 20.15
C ASN A 85 19.19 -9.68 19.50
N VAL A 86 18.69 -9.75 18.27
CA VAL A 86 18.76 -10.91 17.37
C VAL A 86 19.55 -10.50 16.13
N PHE A 87 20.84 -10.89 16.05
CA PHE A 87 21.71 -10.64 14.91
C PHE A 87 22.07 -11.98 14.26
N ILE A 88 21.54 -12.25 13.07
CA ILE A 88 21.79 -13.50 12.36
C ILE A 88 22.30 -13.22 10.96
N GLY A 89 23.56 -13.53 10.73
CA GLY A 89 24.27 -13.29 9.47
C GLY A 89 25.68 -12.76 9.70
N SER A 90 26.60 -13.03 8.78
CA SER A 90 27.93 -12.43 8.86
C SER A 90 27.84 -10.91 8.86
N TRP A 91 28.52 -10.23 9.75
CA TRP A 91 28.52 -8.77 9.92
C TRP A 91 27.18 -8.16 10.36
N ALA A 92 26.15 -8.96 10.67
CA ALA A 92 24.89 -8.43 11.19
C ALA A 92 25.12 -7.68 12.50
N GLY A 93 24.66 -6.43 12.59
CA GLY A 93 24.80 -5.58 13.78
C GLY A 93 26.26 -5.30 14.20
N HIS A 94 27.23 -5.34 13.28
CA HIS A 94 28.67 -5.24 13.58
C HIS A 94 29.03 -4.03 14.45
N ASP A 95 28.56 -2.84 14.09
CA ASP A 95 28.81 -1.58 14.80
C ASP A 95 27.69 -1.15 15.75
N ASN A 96 26.71 -2.03 15.98
CA ASN A 96 25.70 -1.77 17.00
C ASN A 96 26.35 -1.85 18.39
N THR A 97 26.58 -0.71 19.00
CA THR A 97 27.25 -0.65 20.32
C THR A 97 26.27 -0.82 21.46
N THR A 98 25.38 0.11 21.67
CA THR A 98 24.47 0.18 22.81
C THR A 98 23.00 -0.11 22.45
N GLY A 99 22.69 -0.27 21.16
CA GLY A 99 21.35 -0.53 20.69
C GLY A 99 20.77 -1.84 21.24
N SER A 100 19.52 -1.79 21.68
CA SER A 100 18.82 -2.91 22.30
C SER A 100 17.50 -3.20 21.59
N GLY A 101 17.03 -4.45 21.68
CA GLY A 101 15.74 -4.84 21.10
C GLY A 101 15.74 -4.86 19.56
N ASN A 102 16.89 -5.02 18.92
CA ASN A 102 17.01 -5.03 17.47
C ASN A 102 16.90 -6.44 16.89
N VAL A 103 16.35 -6.54 15.68
CA VAL A 103 16.29 -7.79 14.90
C VAL A 103 16.94 -7.54 13.54
N PHE A 104 18.17 -8.07 13.33
CA PHE A 104 18.92 -7.93 12.09
C PHE A 104 19.15 -9.30 11.47
N LEU A 105 18.62 -9.52 10.27
CA LEU A 105 18.67 -10.81 9.57
C LEU A 105 19.32 -10.65 8.19
N GLY A 106 20.41 -11.37 7.99
CA GLY A 106 21.16 -11.48 6.74
C GLY A 106 22.54 -10.85 6.79
N TYR A 107 23.31 -11.01 5.72
CA TYR A 107 24.66 -10.48 5.60
C TYR A 107 24.67 -8.96 5.72
N GLY A 108 25.45 -8.42 6.65
CA GLY A 108 25.59 -6.99 6.88
C GLY A 108 24.31 -6.26 7.32
N ALA A 109 23.24 -7.01 7.65
CA ALA A 109 21.99 -6.39 8.07
C ALA A 109 22.20 -5.52 9.32
N GLY A 110 21.84 -4.23 9.24
CA GLY A 110 22.02 -3.29 10.33
C GLY A 110 23.47 -3.13 10.81
N ALA A 111 24.48 -3.41 9.98
CA ALA A 111 25.89 -3.36 10.37
C ALA A 111 26.28 -2.01 10.98
N ASN A 112 25.76 -0.91 10.47
CA ASN A 112 26.03 0.46 10.93
C ASN A 112 24.87 1.06 11.78
N GLU A 113 23.85 0.26 12.13
CA GLU A 113 22.74 0.74 12.96
C GLU A 113 23.13 0.76 14.44
N THR A 114 23.03 1.91 15.07
CA THR A 114 23.40 2.10 16.49
C THR A 114 22.18 2.30 17.41
N GLY A 115 21.01 2.46 16.84
CA GLY A 115 19.76 2.68 17.56
C GLY A 115 19.18 1.40 18.17
N SER A 116 18.04 1.59 18.85
CA SER A 116 17.29 0.49 19.50
C SER A 116 15.96 0.24 18.80
N ASN A 117 15.38 -0.94 19.00
CA ASN A 117 14.05 -1.32 18.53
C ASN A 117 13.91 -1.28 16.99
N LYS A 118 14.95 -1.67 16.27
CA LYS A 118 14.97 -1.69 14.80
C LYS A 118 14.88 -3.10 14.22
N LEU A 119 14.21 -3.21 13.08
CA LEU A 119 14.16 -4.42 12.25
C LEU A 119 14.89 -4.14 10.92
N TYR A 120 15.88 -4.98 10.60
CA TYR A 120 16.55 -5.00 9.29
C TYR A 120 16.52 -6.42 8.73
N ILE A 121 15.94 -6.60 7.55
CA ILE A 121 16.12 -7.81 6.75
C ILE A 121 16.79 -7.40 5.45
N SER A 122 18.05 -7.80 5.31
CA SER A 122 18.91 -7.41 4.17
C SER A 122 19.99 -8.45 3.92
N ASN A 123 20.49 -8.52 2.70
CA ASN A 123 21.68 -9.32 2.34
C ASN A 123 22.89 -8.45 2.03
N SER A 124 22.92 -7.22 2.51
CA SER A 124 23.99 -6.25 2.33
C SER A 124 23.99 -5.23 3.46
N ASP A 125 25.14 -4.58 3.66
CA ASP A 125 25.26 -3.39 4.50
C ASP A 125 24.68 -2.19 3.76
N THR A 126 23.44 -1.85 4.10
CA THR A 126 22.69 -0.77 3.45
C THR A 126 21.82 -0.02 4.46
N SER A 127 21.65 1.29 4.24
CA SER A 127 20.67 2.10 4.95
C SER A 127 19.23 1.91 4.43
N THR A 128 19.07 1.20 3.31
CA THR A 128 17.75 0.90 2.69
C THR A 128 17.58 -0.61 2.54
N PRO A 129 17.43 -1.37 3.66
CA PRO A 129 17.25 -2.81 3.63
C PRO A 129 15.92 -3.17 2.93
N LEU A 130 15.79 -4.42 2.46
CA LEU A 130 14.55 -4.88 1.82
C LEU A 130 13.34 -4.69 2.73
N ILE A 131 13.50 -4.99 4.03
CA ILE A 131 12.50 -4.69 5.07
C ILE A 131 13.20 -3.91 6.18
N TYR A 132 12.67 -2.74 6.49
CA TYR A 132 13.03 -1.93 7.64
C TYR A 132 11.83 -1.81 8.58
N GLY A 133 12.07 -1.82 9.89
CA GLY A 133 11.03 -1.57 10.87
C GLY A 133 11.53 -0.76 12.06
N ASP A 134 10.61 -0.07 12.70
CA ASP A 134 10.80 0.57 13.99
C ASP A 134 9.73 0.05 14.95
N PHE A 135 10.13 -0.80 15.89
CA PHE A 135 9.22 -1.39 16.87
C PHE A 135 8.64 -0.34 17.83
N SER A 136 9.37 0.77 18.07
CA SER A 136 8.88 1.86 18.94
C SER A 136 7.78 2.68 18.26
N ALA A 137 7.91 2.91 16.97
CA ALA A 137 6.92 3.63 16.17
C ALA A 137 5.82 2.70 15.64
N GLY A 138 5.99 1.37 15.71
CA GLY A 138 5.07 0.39 15.14
C GLY A 138 5.00 0.45 13.61
N THR A 139 6.12 0.81 12.94
CA THR A 139 6.18 0.98 11.50
C THR A 139 7.01 -0.11 10.82
N VAL A 140 6.60 -0.49 9.61
CA VAL A 140 7.36 -1.35 8.71
C VAL A 140 7.40 -0.71 7.32
N VAL A 141 8.59 -0.62 6.74
CA VAL A 141 8.84 -0.15 5.38
C VAL A 141 9.38 -1.30 4.54
N ILE A 142 8.80 -1.52 3.38
CA ILE A 142 9.26 -2.51 2.40
C ILE A 142 9.84 -1.75 1.21
N ASN A 143 11.17 -1.80 1.06
CA ASN A 143 11.91 -1.18 -0.04
C ASN A 143 11.94 -2.12 -1.26
N GLY A 144 10.78 -2.55 -1.71
CA GLY A 144 10.61 -3.52 -2.80
C GLY A 144 9.15 -3.62 -3.26
N LYS A 145 8.93 -4.51 -4.22
CA LYS A 145 7.58 -4.82 -4.70
C LYS A 145 6.89 -5.81 -3.75
N ILE A 146 5.67 -5.49 -3.33
CA ILE A 146 4.76 -6.47 -2.71
C ILE A 146 3.97 -7.13 -3.83
N THR A 147 4.20 -8.42 -4.07
CA THR A 147 3.45 -9.20 -5.05
C THR A 147 2.49 -10.12 -4.31
N LEU A 148 1.21 -9.91 -4.52
CA LEU A 148 0.17 -10.81 -4.00
C LEU A 148 -0.06 -11.94 -5.01
N GLN A 149 -0.02 -13.18 -4.55
CA GLN A 149 -0.38 -14.33 -5.39
C GLN A 149 -1.86 -14.26 -5.75
N SER A 150 -2.16 -14.33 -7.06
CA SER A 150 -3.52 -14.25 -7.58
C SER A 150 -3.76 -15.23 -8.75
N SER A 151 -2.95 -16.29 -8.83
CA SER A 151 -3.13 -17.36 -9.81
C SER A 151 -4.39 -18.18 -9.55
N ARG A 152 -4.97 -18.76 -10.61
CA ARG A 152 -6.03 -19.78 -10.51
C ARG A 152 -5.59 -21.01 -9.71
N GLU A 153 -4.28 -21.30 -9.69
CA GLU A 153 -3.71 -22.45 -8.98
C GLU A 153 -3.86 -22.34 -7.44
N VAL A 154 -4.03 -21.12 -6.93
CA VAL A 154 -4.13 -20.83 -5.48
C VAL A 154 -5.52 -20.30 -5.08
N LYS A 155 -6.49 -20.30 -6.03
CA LYS A 155 -7.85 -19.81 -5.79
C LYS A 155 -8.85 -20.89 -6.19
N ASP A 156 -9.86 -21.03 -5.39
CA ASP A 156 -11.01 -21.91 -5.62
C ASP A 156 -12.32 -21.10 -5.64
N GLU A 157 -13.43 -21.71 -6.04
CA GLU A 157 -14.75 -21.10 -6.07
C GLU A 157 -14.79 -19.73 -6.75
N ILE A 158 -14.13 -19.64 -7.94
CA ILE A 158 -13.98 -18.37 -8.66
C ILE A 158 -15.31 -17.98 -9.32
N GLU A 159 -15.98 -16.99 -8.76
CA GLU A 159 -17.20 -16.41 -9.29
C GLU A 159 -17.01 -14.96 -9.71
N SER A 160 -17.90 -14.48 -10.59
CA SER A 160 -17.86 -13.07 -11.04
C SER A 160 -18.57 -12.19 -10.03
N LEU A 161 -17.89 -11.15 -9.55
CA LEU A 161 -18.52 -10.11 -8.74
C LEU A 161 -19.60 -9.38 -9.56
N THR A 162 -20.83 -9.35 -9.07
CA THR A 162 -21.93 -8.68 -9.74
C THR A 162 -21.90 -7.16 -9.51
N ALA A 163 -22.54 -6.41 -10.42
CA ALA A 163 -22.69 -4.96 -10.26
C ALA A 163 -23.44 -4.58 -9.00
N LYS A 164 -24.43 -5.38 -8.62
CA LYS A 164 -25.25 -5.15 -7.42
C LYS A 164 -24.40 -5.27 -6.16
N GLU A 165 -23.69 -6.39 -6.00
CA GLU A 165 -22.81 -6.62 -4.84
C GLU A 165 -21.73 -5.54 -4.71
N ALA A 166 -21.12 -5.13 -5.84
CA ALA A 166 -20.11 -4.09 -5.85
C ALA A 166 -20.68 -2.71 -5.45
N LEU A 167 -21.88 -2.36 -5.90
CA LEU A 167 -22.54 -1.11 -5.53
C LEU A 167 -22.94 -1.10 -4.06
N GLU A 168 -23.53 -2.17 -3.55
CA GLU A 168 -23.91 -2.32 -2.14
C GLU A 168 -22.67 -2.23 -1.23
N ALA A 169 -21.56 -2.86 -1.65
CA ALA A 169 -20.30 -2.76 -0.93
C ALA A 169 -19.74 -1.33 -0.95
N LEU A 170 -19.76 -0.65 -2.10
CA LEU A 170 -19.29 0.74 -2.22
C LEU A 170 -20.11 1.70 -1.35
N GLU A 171 -21.43 1.57 -1.35
CA GLU A 171 -22.35 2.39 -0.53
C GLU A 171 -22.14 2.17 0.97
N GLY A 172 -21.71 0.99 1.36
CA GLY A 172 -21.39 0.65 2.74
C GLY A 172 -20.00 1.14 3.20
N LEU A 173 -19.13 1.55 2.28
CA LEU A 173 -17.82 2.12 2.64
C LEU A 173 -17.98 3.53 3.20
N ARG A 174 -17.48 3.75 4.40
CA ARG A 174 -17.51 5.05 5.09
C ARG A 174 -16.09 5.54 5.34
N PRO A 175 -15.50 6.34 4.43
CA PRO A 175 -14.18 6.91 4.64
C PRO A 175 -14.16 7.82 5.87
N VAL A 176 -13.13 7.65 6.69
CA VAL A 176 -12.91 8.45 7.90
C VAL A 176 -11.48 8.94 7.97
N THR A 177 -11.23 9.95 8.79
CA THR A 177 -9.87 10.34 9.15
C THR A 177 -9.62 10.00 10.62
N PHE A 178 -8.43 9.48 10.92
CA PHE A 178 -8.07 9.04 12.26
C PHE A 178 -6.58 9.28 12.56
N VAL A 179 -6.19 9.09 13.80
CA VAL A 179 -4.80 8.93 14.24
C VAL A 179 -4.67 7.58 14.93
N TYR A 180 -3.54 6.91 14.77
CA TYR A 180 -3.27 5.68 15.52
C TYR A 180 -3.07 6.00 17.00
N LYS A 181 -3.56 5.10 17.89
CA LYS A 181 -3.39 5.27 19.35
C LYS A 181 -1.91 5.24 19.76
N ALA A 182 -1.10 4.46 19.03
CA ALA A 182 0.34 4.32 19.25
C ALA A 182 1.13 5.51 18.70
N ASP A 183 0.62 6.19 17.67
CA ASP A 183 1.23 7.39 17.09
C ASP A 183 0.14 8.42 16.78
N ARG A 184 0.16 9.53 17.49
CA ARG A 184 -0.82 10.62 17.36
C ARG A 184 -0.28 11.82 16.56
N THR A 185 0.91 11.69 16.01
CA THR A 185 1.59 12.79 15.32
C THR A 185 1.06 13.01 13.91
N GLU A 186 0.57 11.94 13.26
CA GLU A 186 0.09 11.96 11.90
C GLU A 186 -1.39 11.56 11.79
N ARG A 187 -2.14 12.30 10.96
CA ARG A 187 -3.54 12.01 10.65
C ARG A 187 -3.63 11.22 9.34
N HIS A 188 -4.35 10.14 9.37
CA HIS A 188 -4.57 9.22 8.26
C HIS A 188 -6.01 9.29 7.74
N ALA A 189 -6.21 8.90 6.48
CA ALA A 189 -7.53 8.62 5.91
C ALA A 189 -7.66 7.11 5.63
N GLY A 190 -8.82 6.55 5.90
CA GLY A 190 -9.06 5.12 5.69
C GLY A 190 -10.44 4.71 6.14
N PHE A 191 -10.55 3.47 6.57
CA PHE A 191 -11.80 2.84 6.99
C PHE A 191 -11.65 2.20 8.36
N ILE A 192 -12.74 2.09 9.09
CA ILE A 192 -12.83 1.29 10.32
C ILE A 192 -13.33 -0.11 9.94
N ALA A 193 -12.58 -1.13 10.28
CA ALA A 193 -12.83 -2.50 9.83
C ALA A 193 -14.18 -3.06 10.31
N GLU A 194 -14.65 -2.64 11.48
CA GLU A 194 -15.93 -2.99 12.04
C GLU A 194 -17.12 -2.37 11.27
N ASP A 195 -16.89 -1.24 10.59
CA ASP A 195 -17.94 -0.43 9.94
C ASP A 195 -18.05 -0.67 8.43
N VAL A 196 -17.10 -1.41 7.83
CA VAL A 196 -17.13 -1.70 6.39
C VAL A 196 -17.94 -2.98 6.07
N PRO A 197 -18.44 -3.14 4.84
CA PRO A 197 -19.09 -4.36 4.39
C PRO A 197 -18.21 -5.61 4.53
N GLU A 198 -18.84 -6.76 4.74
CA GLU A 198 -18.16 -8.06 4.91
C GLU A 198 -17.25 -8.40 3.73
N LEU A 199 -17.66 -8.03 2.51
CA LEU A 199 -16.89 -8.27 1.28
C LEU A 199 -15.47 -7.70 1.30
N VAL A 200 -15.22 -6.65 2.08
CA VAL A 200 -13.91 -5.94 2.13
C VAL A 200 -13.24 -6.02 3.50
N ALA A 201 -13.91 -6.57 4.50
CA ALA A 201 -13.38 -6.75 5.84
C ALA A 201 -12.67 -8.11 5.97
N THR A 202 -11.64 -8.17 6.83
CA THR A 202 -11.11 -9.47 7.26
C THR A 202 -12.16 -10.23 8.09
N LYS A 203 -12.07 -11.58 8.12
CA LYS A 203 -13.04 -12.44 8.80
C LYS A 203 -13.24 -12.09 10.29
N ASP A 204 -12.19 -11.63 10.95
CA ASP A 204 -12.22 -11.18 12.35
C ASP A 204 -12.67 -9.71 12.50
N ARG A 205 -12.97 -9.03 11.39
CA ARG A 205 -13.39 -7.63 11.30
C ARG A 205 -12.43 -6.64 11.99
N LYS A 206 -11.14 -6.96 12.01
CA LYS A 206 -10.08 -6.09 12.56
C LYS A 206 -9.16 -5.50 11.51
N GLY A 207 -9.34 -5.89 10.26
CA GLY A 207 -8.57 -5.41 9.13
C GLY A 207 -9.44 -5.18 7.90
N VAL A 208 -8.92 -4.40 6.98
CA VAL A 208 -9.51 -4.17 5.65
C VAL A 208 -8.48 -4.57 4.62
N ASN A 209 -8.90 -5.36 3.62
CA ASN A 209 -8.03 -5.73 2.52
C ASN A 209 -8.10 -4.68 1.40
N PRO A 210 -7.04 -3.92 1.13
CA PRO A 210 -7.05 -2.90 0.08
C PRO A 210 -7.40 -3.45 -1.32
N MET A 211 -7.01 -4.71 -1.63
CA MET A 211 -7.31 -5.31 -2.93
C MET A 211 -8.80 -5.61 -3.12
N ASP A 212 -9.51 -5.94 -2.06
CA ASP A 212 -10.95 -6.17 -2.14
C ASP A 212 -11.68 -4.85 -2.42
N ILE A 213 -11.25 -3.76 -1.80
CA ILE A 213 -11.75 -2.40 -2.12
C ILE A 213 -11.46 -2.03 -3.59
N VAL A 214 -10.23 -2.26 -4.06
CA VAL A 214 -9.85 -1.97 -5.46
C VAL A 214 -10.71 -2.80 -6.43
N THR A 215 -11.00 -4.06 -6.11
CA THR A 215 -11.85 -4.93 -6.92
C THR A 215 -13.29 -4.43 -7.01
N VAL A 216 -13.86 -3.99 -5.88
CA VAL A 216 -15.18 -3.34 -5.83
C VAL A 216 -15.21 -2.07 -6.68
N LEU A 217 -14.23 -1.19 -6.50
CA LEU A 217 -14.12 0.04 -7.30
C LEU A 217 -13.97 -0.25 -8.79
N ALA A 218 -13.15 -1.22 -9.17
CA ALA A 218 -12.97 -1.60 -10.57
C ALA A 218 -14.29 -2.05 -11.21
N LYS A 219 -15.10 -2.88 -10.49
CA LYS A 219 -16.39 -3.32 -10.98
C LYS A 219 -17.38 -2.16 -11.13
N VAL A 220 -17.46 -1.27 -10.15
CA VAL A 220 -18.35 -0.10 -10.20
C VAL A 220 -17.96 0.83 -11.36
N VAL A 221 -16.67 1.09 -11.57
CA VAL A 221 -16.19 1.90 -12.69
C VAL A 221 -16.54 1.27 -14.04
N GLN A 222 -16.41 -0.06 -14.18
CA GLN A 222 -16.82 -0.77 -15.40
C GLN A 222 -18.32 -0.58 -15.70
N GLU A 223 -19.18 -0.69 -14.70
CA GLU A 223 -20.61 -0.44 -14.83
C GLU A 223 -20.94 1.02 -15.20
N GLN A 224 -20.30 1.97 -14.55
CA GLN A 224 -20.44 3.40 -14.88
C GLN A 224 -20.03 3.70 -16.34
N GLN A 225 -18.92 3.11 -16.80
CA GLN A 225 -18.49 3.26 -18.20
C GLN A 225 -19.49 2.66 -19.18
N GLY A 226 -20.11 1.53 -18.83
CA GLY A 226 -21.20 0.93 -19.61
C GLY A 226 -22.38 1.89 -19.76
N ARG A 227 -22.87 2.44 -18.65
CA ARG A 227 -23.97 3.42 -18.62
C ARG A 227 -23.66 4.70 -19.39
N ILE A 228 -22.44 5.21 -19.28
CA ILE A 228 -21.99 6.40 -20.04
C ILE A 228 -22.04 6.14 -21.55
N ARG A 229 -21.60 4.98 -22.03
CA ARG A 229 -21.67 4.61 -23.46
C ARG A 229 -23.11 4.53 -23.95
N GLU A 230 -24.00 3.94 -23.15
CA GLU A 230 -25.43 3.88 -23.46
C GLU A 230 -26.06 5.28 -23.56
N GLN A 231 -25.80 6.13 -22.57
CA GLN A 231 -26.26 7.52 -22.57
C GLN A 231 -25.73 8.30 -23.78
N GLN A 232 -24.48 8.13 -24.15
CA GLN A 232 -23.90 8.75 -25.35
C GLN A 232 -24.60 8.30 -26.63
N GLY A 233 -24.97 7.01 -26.71
CA GLY A 233 -25.78 6.46 -27.80
C GLY A 233 -27.14 7.14 -27.90
N LEU A 234 -27.88 7.24 -26.78
CA LEU A 234 -29.17 7.90 -26.72
C LEU A 234 -29.10 9.41 -27.09
N ILE A 235 -28.07 10.10 -26.60
CA ILE A 235 -27.85 11.53 -26.95
C ILE A 235 -27.61 11.69 -28.45
N LYS A 236 -26.83 10.80 -29.07
CA LYS A 236 -26.58 10.82 -30.52
C LYS A 236 -27.87 10.62 -31.33
N GLU A 237 -28.71 9.69 -30.91
CA GLU A 237 -30.02 9.45 -31.54
C GLU A 237 -30.96 10.64 -31.40
N GLN A 238 -31.05 11.22 -30.20
CA GLN A 238 -31.84 12.45 -29.96
C GLN A 238 -31.37 13.64 -30.81
N ARG A 239 -30.06 13.83 -30.94
CA ARG A 239 -29.52 14.89 -31.83
C ARG A 239 -29.92 14.69 -33.27
N LYS A 240 -29.84 13.45 -33.79
CA LYS A 240 -30.27 13.13 -35.14
C LYS A 240 -31.75 13.47 -35.36
N THR A 241 -32.61 13.07 -34.43
CA THR A 241 -34.06 13.37 -34.47
C THR A 241 -34.32 14.87 -34.42
N ALA A 242 -33.59 15.60 -33.59
CA ALA A 242 -33.72 17.08 -33.53
C ALA A 242 -33.28 17.78 -34.83
N GLU A 243 -32.22 17.30 -35.48
CA GLU A 243 -31.77 17.82 -36.78
C GLU A 243 -32.81 17.56 -37.89
N GLU A 244 -33.41 16.36 -37.91
CA GLU A 244 -34.47 16.00 -38.82
C GLU A 244 -35.73 16.90 -38.64
N GLN A 245 -36.14 17.12 -37.38
CA GLN A 245 -37.24 18.02 -37.05
C GLN A 245 -36.93 19.46 -37.44
N GLN A 246 -35.73 19.95 -37.21
CA GLN A 246 -35.32 21.31 -37.60
C GLN A 246 -35.34 21.48 -39.13
N GLY A 247 -34.89 20.45 -39.88
CA GLY A 247 -34.99 20.41 -41.34
C GLY A 247 -36.44 20.47 -41.83
N LEU A 248 -37.37 19.77 -41.18
CA LEU A 248 -38.79 19.81 -41.51
C LEU A 248 -39.42 21.20 -41.23
N ILE A 249 -39.11 21.81 -40.09
CA ILE A 249 -39.55 23.15 -39.74
C ILE A 249 -39.08 24.15 -40.79
N GLN A 250 -37.85 24.09 -41.24
CA GLN A 250 -37.33 24.98 -42.29
C GLN A 250 -38.03 24.79 -43.63
N ARG A 251 -38.40 23.54 -43.99
CA ARG A 251 -39.18 23.28 -45.22
C ARG A 251 -40.60 23.88 -45.12
N LEU A 252 -41.29 23.64 -44.01
CA LEU A 252 -42.63 24.21 -43.79
C LEU A 252 -42.62 25.73 -43.76
N ALA A 253 -41.63 26.38 -43.20
CA ALA A 253 -41.49 27.84 -43.22
C ALA A 253 -41.34 28.38 -44.65
N ARG A 254 -40.52 27.73 -45.49
CA ARG A 254 -40.38 28.12 -46.92
C ARG A 254 -41.68 27.93 -47.72
N GLU A 255 -42.39 26.82 -47.47
CA GLU A 255 -43.71 26.58 -48.10
C GLU A 255 -44.74 27.67 -47.72
N GLN A 256 -44.75 28.03 -46.45
CA GLN A 256 -45.59 29.08 -45.92
C GLN A 256 -45.27 30.45 -46.55
N GLU A 257 -44.02 30.83 -46.70
CA GLU A 257 -43.56 32.05 -47.37
C GLU A 257 -44.01 32.06 -48.84
N ASN A 258 -43.86 30.94 -49.53
CA ASN A 258 -44.28 30.78 -50.90
C ASN A 258 -45.82 30.97 -51.06
N MET A 259 -46.60 30.34 -50.17
CA MET A 259 -48.06 30.53 -50.18
C MET A 259 -48.48 31.96 -49.91
N VAL A 260 -47.85 32.65 -48.96
CA VAL A 260 -48.10 34.08 -48.69
C VAL A 260 -47.76 34.92 -49.87
N ARG A 261 -46.68 34.66 -50.60
CA ARG A 261 -46.32 35.36 -51.84
C ARG A 261 -47.35 35.15 -52.91
N GLN A 262 -47.80 33.91 -53.16
CA GLN A 262 -48.88 33.65 -54.16
C GLN A 262 -50.18 34.35 -53.81
N GLN A 263 -50.58 34.33 -52.52
CA GLN A 263 -51.75 35.08 -52.10
C GLN A 263 -51.65 36.58 -52.36
N ARG A 264 -50.50 37.19 -52.11
CA ARG A 264 -50.26 38.63 -52.42
C ARG A 264 -50.36 38.91 -53.92
N GLU A 265 -49.82 38.05 -54.76
CA GLU A 265 -49.92 38.18 -56.23
C GLU A 265 -51.39 38.11 -56.71
N ILE A 266 -52.18 37.16 -56.14
CA ILE A 266 -53.63 37.07 -56.45
C ILE A 266 -54.35 38.27 -55.94
N VAL A 267 -54.11 38.78 -54.76
CA VAL A 267 -54.74 39.97 -54.21
C VAL A 267 -54.43 41.22 -55.14
N SER A 268 -53.17 41.41 -55.50
CA SER A 268 -52.74 42.49 -56.40
C SER A 268 -53.41 42.39 -57.76
N ALA A 269 -53.53 41.20 -58.36
CA ALA A 269 -54.25 40.99 -59.60
C ALA A 269 -55.77 41.32 -59.52
N HIS A 270 -56.40 41.03 -58.38
CA HIS A 270 -57.78 41.41 -58.12
C HIS A 270 -57.95 42.90 -57.94
N GLU A 271 -57.07 43.59 -57.24
CA GLU A 271 -57.06 45.05 -57.09
C GLU A 271 -56.95 45.78 -58.45
N GLU A 272 -56.04 45.29 -59.32
CA GLU A 272 -55.94 45.81 -60.70
C GLU A 272 -57.22 45.61 -61.51
N LYS A 273 -57.88 44.42 -61.37
CA LYS A 273 -59.16 44.19 -62.04
C LYS A 273 -60.25 45.09 -61.50
N ILE A 274 -60.36 45.31 -60.24
CA ILE A 274 -61.31 46.22 -59.59
C ILE A 274 -61.09 47.64 -60.09
N ALA A 275 -59.85 48.15 -60.11
CA ALA A 275 -59.50 49.47 -60.59
C ALA A 275 -59.84 49.64 -62.07
N ARG A 276 -59.72 48.62 -62.92
CA ARG A 276 -60.16 48.63 -64.32
C ARG A 276 -61.66 48.69 -64.44
N LEU A 277 -62.40 47.90 -63.63
CA LEU A 277 -63.89 47.97 -63.65
C LEU A 277 -64.42 49.28 -63.14
N GLU A 278 -63.83 49.91 -62.15
CA GLU A 278 -64.19 51.26 -61.68
C GLU A 278 -63.98 52.32 -62.75
N LYS A 279 -62.87 52.27 -63.48
CA LYS A 279 -62.61 53.12 -64.61
C LYS A 279 -63.63 52.95 -65.74
N LEU A 280 -64.02 51.70 -66.03
CA LEU A 280 -65.07 51.44 -67.06
C LEU A 280 -66.46 51.90 -66.62
N LEU A 281 -66.80 51.78 -65.36
CA LEU A 281 -68.04 52.27 -64.79
C LEU A 281 -68.10 53.85 -64.86
N ALA A 282 -66.98 54.48 -64.48
CA ALA A 282 -66.91 55.94 -64.56
C ALA A 282 -67.00 56.48 -65.99
N SER A 283 -66.53 55.70 -66.99
CA SER A 283 -66.62 56.07 -68.41
C SER A 283 -68.01 55.87 -69.07
N LYS A 284 -68.93 55.11 -68.43
CA LYS A 284 -70.30 54.88 -68.93
C LYS A 284 -71.36 55.70 -68.22
N GLY A 285 -71.00 56.54 -67.26
CA GLY A 285 -71.89 57.42 -66.49
C GLY A 285 -71.89 58.88 -66.92
N ASN A 286 -71.27 59.23 -68.10
CA ASN A 286 -71.35 60.54 -68.73
C ASN A 286 -72.13 60.47 -70.01
#